data_83311a37040a25d36195648b4d162ea9
#
_entry.id   83311a37040a25d36195648b4d162ea9
#
_cell.length_a   1.000
_cell.length_b   1.000
_cell.length_c   1.000
_cell.angle_alpha   90.00
_cell.angle_beta   90.00
_cell.angle_gamma   90.00
#
_symmetry.space_group_name_H-M   'P 1'
#
loop_
_entity.id
_entity.type
_entity.pdbx_description
1 polymer ?
#
loop_
_entity_poly.entity_id
_entity_poly.type
_entity_poly.pdbx_seq_one_letter_code
_entity_poly.pdbx_strand_id
1 'polypeptide(L)'
;LSYSAQAVIVPEGTQLDEKQHIVINNGAEPQSFDPQKTEGVPESSVAYQLLEGLVTSDSEGKLQPGVAESWENTPDFKTWTFHLRKDAKWSNGDPVTAHDFVFAWRRLVDPATAAPYASYLSYLQVENAQDIIDGKKKPAELGVEAKDDYTFVVHATNPVPYAVSLTTHQSLLPLPQKVVEKLGDAWVKKENYVGNGAYKLANHIINEKIEFERNPLYWNDKETVINSATFLAIENPSTDVARYRAGDLDMTNYALPPEQFAKLQKELPGEVFTTRTLATYSYELNNKKAPFDNVNVRKALNLSLDRNVITDKVLGQGQTPTYVFTPTYIEEGHLIQQPAYSKEPMAQRNEEAIKLLEEAGYSKANPLKFSILYNTNENHKKVAIAAASMWKANTKGLIDVKLENQEWKTYIDSRRAGRYDAARAGWNADYN
;
A
#
# COMPACT_ATOMS: atom_id res chain seq x y z
N LEU A 1 26.98 30.38 5.38
CA LEU A 1 27.79 29.14 5.54
C LEU A 1 27.57 28.32 4.29
N SER A 2 28.57 28.28 3.40
CA SER A 2 28.57 27.47 2.18
C SER A 2 28.67 26.02 2.60
N TYR A 3 27.60 25.26 2.41
CA TYR A 3 27.68 23.81 2.42
C TYR A 3 28.45 23.41 1.15
N SER A 4 29.65 22.91 1.32
CA SER A 4 30.32 22.20 0.22
C SER A 4 29.46 20.98 -0.12
N ALA A 5 28.86 20.97 -1.32
CA ALA A 5 28.19 19.80 -1.83
C ALA A 5 29.17 18.64 -1.80
N GLN A 6 28.95 17.66 -0.94
CA GLN A 6 29.71 16.41 -0.96
C GLN A 6 29.46 15.77 -2.35
N ALA A 7 30.52 15.32 -3.01
CA ALA A 7 30.39 14.66 -4.29
C ALA A 7 29.48 13.42 -4.14
N VAL A 8 28.43 13.38 -4.94
CA VAL A 8 27.47 12.27 -4.96
C VAL A 8 28.09 11.07 -5.66
N ILE A 9 27.92 9.88 -5.09
CA ILE A 9 28.37 8.64 -5.69
C ILE A 9 27.33 8.18 -6.71
N VAL A 10 27.73 8.11 -7.99
CA VAL A 10 26.88 7.59 -9.08
C VAL A 10 27.63 6.51 -9.83
N PRO A 11 26.95 5.59 -10.55
CA PRO A 11 27.61 4.63 -11.41
C PRO A 11 28.50 5.31 -12.45
N GLU A 12 29.61 4.69 -12.80
CA GLU A 12 30.53 5.22 -13.80
C GLU A 12 29.80 5.43 -15.15
N GLY A 13 30.03 6.58 -15.76
CA GLY A 13 29.41 6.96 -17.04
C GLY A 13 28.00 7.56 -16.91
N THR A 14 27.46 7.72 -15.70
CA THR A 14 26.19 8.41 -15.50
C THR A 14 26.32 9.89 -15.83
N GLN A 15 25.49 10.38 -16.75
CA GLN A 15 25.32 11.80 -17.02
C GLN A 15 24.20 12.35 -16.16
N LEU A 16 24.52 13.32 -15.31
CA LEU A 16 23.54 13.98 -14.45
C LEU A 16 23.01 15.23 -15.13
N ASP A 17 21.70 15.46 -15.02
CA ASP A 17 21.08 16.74 -15.34
C ASP A 17 21.59 17.82 -14.38
N GLU A 18 21.68 19.06 -14.86
CA GLU A 18 22.07 20.20 -14.00
C GLU A 18 21.08 20.39 -12.85
N LYS A 19 19.80 20.17 -13.12
CA LYS A 19 18.73 20.26 -12.15
C LYS A 19 18.33 18.87 -11.69
N GLN A 20 18.84 18.44 -10.55
CA GLN A 20 18.47 17.18 -9.92
C GLN A 20 17.14 17.30 -9.18
N HIS A 21 16.05 17.38 -9.96
CA HIS A 21 14.66 17.45 -9.49
C HIS A 21 13.82 16.46 -10.28
N ILE A 22 12.94 15.73 -9.58
CA ILE A 22 12.02 14.77 -10.21
C ILE A 22 10.58 15.11 -9.83
N VAL A 23 9.68 15.00 -10.80
CA VAL A 23 8.24 15.16 -10.61
C VAL A 23 7.56 13.83 -10.90
N ILE A 24 6.85 13.30 -9.92
CA ILE A 24 6.17 12.00 -9.98
C ILE A 24 4.70 12.18 -9.63
N ASN A 25 3.79 11.49 -10.32
CA ASN A 25 2.41 11.45 -9.88
C ASN A 25 2.21 10.38 -8.80
N ASN A 26 1.81 10.80 -7.61
CA ASN A 26 1.48 9.93 -6.47
C ASN A 26 0.06 9.33 -6.55
N GLY A 27 -0.76 9.80 -7.48
CA GLY A 27 -2.10 9.26 -7.77
C GLY A 27 -3.23 9.80 -6.91
N ALA A 28 -2.97 10.22 -5.69
CA ALA A 28 -3.98 10.77 -4.78
C ALA A 28 -3.34 11.57 -3.63
N GLU A 29 -4.16 12.34 -2.95
CA GLU A 29 -3.81 12.99 -1.68
C GLU A 29 -3.69 11.94 -0.58
N PRO A 30 -2.55 11.86 0.14
CA PRO A 30 -2.40 10.97 1.29
C PRO A 30 -3.35 11.34 2.44
N GLN A 31 -3.86 10.32 3.16
CA GLN A 31 -4.68 10.55 4.35
C GLN A 31 -3.93 11.33 5.44
N SER A 32 -2.67 10.99 5.65
CA SER A 32 -1.80 11.56 6.67
C SER A 32 -0.34 11.32 6.32
N PHE A 33 0.55 12.06 6.94
CA PHE A 33 2.01 11.79 6.93
C PHE A 33 2.46 10.98 8.16
N ASP A 34 1.52 10.56 9.01
CA ASP A 34 1.79 9.62 10.09
C ASP A 34 1.72 8.18 9.57
N PRO A 35 2.83 7.44 9.47
CA PRO A 35 2.84 6.11 8.86
C PRO A 35 2.03 5.07 9.64
N GLN A 36 1.70 5.36 10.89
CA GLN A 36 0.90 4.47 11.73
C GLN A 36 -0.61 4.70 11.59
N LYS A 37 -1.02 5.80 10.97
CA LYS A 37 -2.44 6.18 10.77
C LYS A 37 -2.92 5.96 9.34
N THR A 38 -2.17 5.24 8.54
CA THR A 38 -2.39 5.08 7.10
C THR A 38 -2.24 3.63 6.66
N GLU A 39 -2.80 3.31 5.49
CA GLU A 39 -2.77 1.96 4.94
C GLU A 39 -2.61 1.90 3.41
N GLY A 40 -2.57 3.04 2.74
CA GLY A 40 -2.57 3.12 1.28
C GLY A 40 -1.20 3.30 0.64
N VAL A 41 -1.15 3.06 -0.67
CA VAL A 41 0.05 3.28 -1.50
C VAL A 41 0.43 4.77 -1.56
N PRO A 42 -0.52 5.72 -1.71
CA PRO A 42 -0.16 7.14 -1.72
C PRO A 42 0.56 7.58 -0.45
N GLU A 43 0.18 7.01 0.70
CA GLU A 43 0.78 7.30 2.00
C GLU A 43 2.15 6.64 2.16
N SER A 44 2.27 5.37 1.79
CA SER A 44 3.54 4.63 1.92
C SER A 44 4.63 5.23 1.04
N SER A 45 4.28 5.67 -0.16
CA SER A 45 5.23 6.33 -1.07
C SER A 45 5.84 7.59 -0.46
N VAL A 46 5.06 8.36 0.28
CA VAL A 46 5.55 9.54 1.02
C VAL A 46 6.35 9.12 2.25
N ALA A 47 5.85 8.16 3.02
CA ALA A 47 6.49 7.72 4.26
C ALA A 47 7.93 7.23 4.01
N TYR A 48 8.17 6.47 2.94
CA TYR A 48 9.50 5.97 2.59
C TYR A 48 10.48 7.04 2.09
N GLN A 49 10.00 8.22 1.72
CA GLN A 49 10.89 9.35 1.46
C GLN A 49 11.35 10.04 2.74
N LEU A 50 10.45 10.11 3.73
CA LEU A 50 10.63 10.89 4.96
C LEU A 50 11.24 10.06 6.11
N LEU A 51 11.04 8.74 6.09
CA LEU A 51 11.42 7.82 7.17
C LEU A 51 12.11 6.57 6.59
N GLU A 52 13.04 6.03 7.35
CA GLU A 52 13.72 4.77 7.04
C GLU A 52 13.62 3.82 8.23
N GLY A 53 13.27 2.55 7.96
CA GLY A 53 13.12 1.50 8.96
C GLY A 53 14.44 0.78 9.29
N LEU A 54 14.29 -0.34 10.00
CA LEU A 54 15.42 -1.23 10.33
C LEU A 54 16.11 -1.75 9.08
N VAL A 55 15.31 -2.20 8.13
CA VAL A 55 15.72 -2.80 6.86
C VAL A 55 14.96 -2.14 5.73
N THR A 56 15.58 -1.98 4.61
CA THR A 56 14.98 -1.45 3.36
C THR A 56 15.13 -2.47 2.24
N SER A 57 14.63 -2.15 1.06
CA SER A 57 14.76 -2.99 -0.14
C SER A 57 15.38 -2.18 -1.28
N ASP A 58 16.17 -2.85 -2.10
CA ASP A 58 16.67 -2.26 -3.34
C ASP A 58 15.61 -2.31 -4.47
N SER A 59 15.98 -1.85 -5.67
CA SER A 59 15.10 -1.81 -6.84
C SER A 59 14.65 -3.19 -7.33
N GLU A 60 15.33 -4.26 -6.90
CA GLU A 60 15.00 -5.66 -7.23
C GLU A 60 14.18 -6.33 -6.11
N GLY A 61 13.87 -5.59 -5.03
CA GLY A 61 13.16 -6.11 -3.87
C GLY A 61 14.04 -6.90 -2.89
N LYS A 62 15.36 -6.88 -3.07
CA LYS A 62 16.29 -7.54 -2.16
C LYS A 62 16.49 -6.71 -0.90
N LEU A 63 16.44 -7.37 0.25
CA LEU A 63 16.63 -6.73 1.54
C LEU A 63 18.02 -6.11 1.69
N GLN A 64 18.06 -4.89 2.19
CA GLN A 64 19.25 -4.09 2.42
C GLN A 64 19.25 -3.53 3.85
N PRO A 65 20.44 -3.38 4.48
CA PRO A 65 20.54 -2.65 5.73
C PRO A 65 19.98 -1.22 5.61
N GLY A 66 19.14 -0.85 6.58
CA GLY A 66 18.67 0.52 6.77
C GLY A 66 19.29 1.11 8.03
N VAL A 67 18.47 1.50 9.02
CA VAL A 67 18.95 1.94 10.34
C VAL A 67 19.69 0.81 11.06
N ALA A 68 19.25 -0.44 10.88
CA ALA A 68 20.02 -1.60 11.33
C ALA A 68 21.11 -1.93 10.31
N GLU A 69 22.35 -1.93 10.75
CA GLU A 69 23.50 -2.34 9.92
C GLU A 69 23.68 -3.86 9.88
N SER A 70 23.17 -4.59 10.88
CA SER A 70 23.14 -6.04 10.94
C SER A 70 22.05 -6.54 11.90
N TRP A 71 21.75 -7.83 11.82
CA TRP A 71 20.79 -8.49 12.69
C TRP A 71 21.14 -9.96 12.88
N GLU A 72 20.66 -10.53 13.96
CA GLU A 72 20.83 -11.94 14.30
C GLU A 72 19.56 -12.47 14.98
N ASN A 73 19.40 -13.77 15.00
CA ASN A 73 18.29 -14.44 15.66
C ASN A 73 18.76 -15.64 16.48
N THR A 74 17.96 -16.01 17.46
CA THR A 74 18.11 -17.28 18.16
C THR A 74 17.79 -18.46 17.22
N PRO A 75 18.34 -19.67 17.48
CA PRO A 75 18.10 -20.82 16.59
C PRO A 75 16.64 -21.20 16.42
N ASP A 76 15.78 -20.85 17.36
CA ASP A 76 14.34 -21.09 17.33
C ASP A 76 13.55 -19.96 16.62
N PHE A 77 14.22 -18.94 16.06
CA PHE A 77 13.63 -17.78 15.39
C PHE A 77 12.62 -16.99 16.24
N LYS A 78 12.74 -17.02 17.58
CA LYS A 78 11.84 -16.30 18.47
C LYS A 78 12.39 -15.00 19.00
N THR A 79 13.71 -14.83 19.03
CA THR A 79 14.33 -13.57 19.44
C THR A 79 15.18 -13.03 18.30
N TRP A 80 14.90 -11.80 17.93
CA TRP A 80 15.61 -11.07 16.88
C TRP A 80 16.31 -9.86 17.47
N THR A 81 17.60 -9.72 17.19
CA THR A 81 18.42 -8.61 17.66
C THR A 81 18.89 -7.81 16.48
N PHE A 82 18.57 -6.53 16.46
CA PHE A 82 18.98 -5.58 15.42
C PHE A 82 20.05 -4.65 15.98
N HIS A 83 21.20 -4.61 15.33
CA HIS A 83 22.32 -3.72 15.67
C HIS A 83 22.19 -2.45 14.84
N LEU A 84 21.87 -1.33 15.49
CA LEU A 84 21.63 -0.06 14.83
C LEU A 84 22.95 0.67 14.56
N ARG A 85 23.00 1.35 13.42
CA ARG A 85 24.12 2.23 13.08
C ARG A 85 24.14 3.46 14.00
N LYS A 86 25.33 3.91 14.32
CA LYS A 86 25.55 5.04 15.24
C LYS A 86 25.54 6.40 14.53
N ASP A 87 25.57 6.39 13.21
CA ASP A 87 25.56 7.59 12.35
C ASP A 87 24.17 7.97 11.81
N ALA A 88 23.12 7.18 12.09
CA ALA A 88 21.75 7.53 11.77
C ALA A 88 21.26 8.70 12.63
N LYS A 89 20.73 9.74 11.98
CA LYS A 89 20.23 10.95 12.63
C LYS A 89 18.83 11.31 12.13
N TRP A 90 18.05 11.87 13.05
CA TRP A 90 16.84 12.61 12.70
C TRP A 90 17.19 13.93 12.02
N SER A 91 16.27 14.47 11.24
CA SER A 91 16.49 15.74 10.49
C SER A 91 16.69 16.97 11.40
N ASN A 92 16.40 16.85 12.69
CA ASN A 92 16.72 17.88 13.70
C ASN A 92 18.11 17.71 14.35
N GLY A 93 18.87 16.68 13.94
CA GLY A 93 20.20 16.39 14.45
C GLY A 93 20.27 15.39 15.60
N ASP A 94 19.15 15.01 16.20
CA ASP A 94 19.11 13.97 17.24
C ASP A 94 19.51 12.61 16.67
N PRO A 95 20.19 11.74 17.45
CA PRO A 95 20.48 10.38 17.02
C PRO A 95 19.20 9.55 16.91
N VAL A 96 19.12 8.67 15.91
CA VAL A 96 18.10 7.62 15.84
C VAL A 96 18.54 6.47 16.73
N THR A 97 17.73 6.11 17.71
CA THR A 97 18.06 5.08 18.69
C THR A 97 17.03 3.95 18.73
N ALA A 98 17.39 2.86 19.42
CA ALA A 98 16.48 1.75 19.67
C ALA A 98 15.23 2.19 20.46
N HIS A 99 15.31 3.26 21.25
CA HIS A 99 14.16 3.81 21.97
C HIS A 99 13.09 4.37 21.01
N ASP A 100 13.48 4.93 19.87
CA ASP A 100 12.55 5.43 18.84
C ASP A 100 11.77 4.27 18.22
N PHE A 101 12.38 3.12 18.03
CA PHE A 101 11.70 1.90 17.55
C PHE A 101 10.77 1.31 18.61
N VAL A 102 11.21 1.20 19.85
CA VAL A 102 10.37 0.75 20.97
C VAL A 102 9.14 1.64 21.13
N PHE A 103 9.33 2.95 21.12
CA PHE A 103 8.25 3.93 21.17
C PHE A 103 7.27 3.75 20.02
N ALA A 104 7.77 3.68 18.78
CA ALA A 104 6.94 3.55 17.58
C ALA A 104 6.12 2.26 17.61
N TRP A 105 6.70 1.12 17.94
CA TRP A 105 6.01 -0.16 17.95
C TRP A 105 4.99 -0.28 19.08
N ARG A 106 5.29 0.27 20.26
CA ARG A 106 4.30 0.39 21.36
C ARG A 106 3.12 1.27 20.97
N ARG A 107 3.38 2.39 20.29
CA ARG A 107 2.34 3.29 19.80
C ARG A 107 1.47 2.63 18.73
N LEU A 108 2.05 1.79 17.87
CA LEU A 108 1.32 1.06 16.83
C LEU A 108 0.23 0.16 17.40
N VAL A 109 0.50 -0.58 18.47
CA VAL A 109 -0.46 -1.50 19.09
C VAL A 109 -1.35 -0.85 20.15
N ASP A 110 -1.06 0.38 20.54
CA ASP A 110 -1.89 1.12 21.49
C ASP A 110 -3.27 1.41 20.88
N PRO A 111 -4.38 0.94 21.48
CA PRO A 111 -5.72 1.22 20.99
C PRO A 111 -6.01 2.72 20.81
N ALA A 112 -5.41 3.59 21.61
CA ALA A 112 -5.56 5.05 21.50
C ALA A 112 -5.02 5.60 20.17
N THR A 113 -4.06 4.94 19.54
CA THR A 113 -3.54 5.32 18.23
C THR A 113 -4.54 5.04 17.11
N ALA A 114 -5.40 4.05 17.28
CA ALA A 114 -6.35 3.59 16.27
C ALA A 114 -5.67 3.27 14.91
N ALA A 115 -4.50 2.64 14.96
CA ALA A 115 -3.71 2.32 13.78
C ALA A 115 -4.40 1.26 12.92
N PRO A 116 -4.55 1.46 11.60
CA PRO A 116 -5.09 0.45 10.69
C PRO A 116 -4.29 -0.86 10.70
N TYR A 117 -2.98 -0.75 10.83
CA TYR A 117 -2.03 -1.87 10.87
C TYR A 117 -1.60 -2.29 12.29
N ALA A 118 -2.40 -1.99 13.32
CA ALA A 118 -2.09 -2.43 14.69
C ALA A 118 -1.80 -3.93 14.76
N SER A 119 -2.57 -4.75 14.04
CA SER A 119 -2.40 -6.22 13.99
C SER A 119 -1.11 -6.69 13.31
N TYR A 120 -0.36 -5.80 12.65
CA TYR A 120 0.86 -6.20 11.93
C TYR A 120 1.92 -6.81 12.87
N LEU A 121 2.03 -6.31 14.09
CA LEU A 121 2.91 -6.91 15.10
C LEU A 121 2.43 -8.28 15.60
N SER A 122 1.15 -8.60 15.43
CA SER A 122 0.64 -9.97 15.66
C SER A 122 1.08 -10.93 14.55
N TYR A 123 1.24 -10.46 13.31
CA TYR A 123 1.81 -11.27 12.22
C TYR A 123 3.30 -11.55 12.46
N LEU A 124 4.02 -10.58 13.02
CA LEU A 124 5.39 -10.75 13.49
C LEU A 124 5.48 -11.57 14.79
N GLN A 125 4.35 -12.03 15.34
CA GLN A 125 4.25 -12.81 16.57
C GLN A 125 4.85 -12.14 17.80
N VAL A 126 4.93 -10.81 17.83
CA VAL A 126 5.52 -10.08 18.97
C VAL A 126 4.72 -10.37 20.24
N GLU A 127 5.42 -10.73 21.30
CA GLU A 127 4.81 -11.03 22.60
C GLU A 127 3.87 -9.91 23.05
N ASN A 128 2.68 -10.28 23.50
CA ASN A 128 1.64 -9.39 24.01
C ASN A 128 0.98 -8.47 22.97
N ALA A 129 1.37 -8.50 21.69
CA ALA A 129 0.81 -7.57 20.69
C ALA A 129 -0.71 -7.64 20.61
N GLN A 130 -1.30 -8.83 20.46
CA GLN A 130 -2.75 -8.98 20.37
C GLN A 130 -3.48 -8.61 21.68
N ASP A 131 -2.94 -8.97 22.82
CA ASP A 131 -3.52 -8.62 24.12
C ASP A 131 -3.55 -7.11 24.37
N ILE A 132 -2.52 -6.39 23.89
CA ILE A 132 -2.48 -4.92 23.94
C ILE A 132 -3.53 -4.32 23.01
N ILE A 133 -3.63 -4.80 21.78
CA ILE A 133 -4.64 -4.36 20.80
C ILE A 133 -6.05 -4.57 21.36
N ASP A 134 -6.29 -5.67 22.05
CA ASP A 134 -7.57 -6.02 22.69
C ASP A 134 -7.83 -5.25 24.00
N GLY A 135 -6.90 -4.41 24.44
CA GLY A 135 -6.99 -3.64 25.68
C GLY A 135 -6.79 -4.45 26.96
N LYS A 136 -6.27 -5.68 26.86
CA LYS A 136 -6.03 -6.58 28.01
C LYS A 136 -4.69 -6.31 28.69
N LYS A 137 -3.76 -5.73 27.97
CA LYS A 137 -2.41 -5.35 28.45
C LYS A 137 -2.07 -3.94 28.04
N LYS A 138 -1.04 -3.36 28.69
CA LYS A 138 -0.56 -2.00 28.39
C LYS A 138 0.47 -2.02 27.27
N PRO A 139 0.59 -0.96 26.45
CA PRO A 139 1.62 -0.85 25.42
C PRO A 139 3.05 -1.12 25.90
N ALA A 140 3.36 -0.75 27.14
CA ALA A 140 4.67 -0.98 27.75
C ALA A 140 5.03 -2.47 27.92
N GLU A 141 4.05 -3.37 27.86
CA GLU A 141 4.24 -4.82 27.99
C GLU A 141 4.55 -5.51 26.64
N LEU A 142 4.59 -4.75 25.54
CA LEU A 142 4.97 -5.28 24.23
C LEU A 142 6.37 -5.90 24.29
N GLY A 143 6.55 -7.08 23.69
CA GLY A 143 7.80 -7.85 23.68
C GLY A 143 8.91 -7.25 22.82
N VAL A 144 9.19 -5.96 23.00
CA VAL A 144 10.32 -5.24 22.39
C VAL A 144 11.11 -4.50 23.45
N GLU A 145 12.41 -4.39 23.26
CA GLU A 145 13.27 -3.66 24.20
C GLU A 145 14.43 -2.95 23.49
N ALA A 146 14.81 -1.81 24.02
CA ALA A 146 16.10 -1.18 23.75
C ALA A 146 17.09 -1.69 24.80
N LYS A 147 17.91 -2.66 24.43
CA LYS A 147 18.93 -3.21 25.31
C LYS A 147 20.02 -2.17 25.65
N ASP A 148 20.31 -1.33 24.67
CA ASP A 148 21.03 -0.07 24.75
C ASP A 148 20.54 0.86 23.64
N ASP A 149 21.15 2.04 23.46
CA ASP A 149 20.72 3.02 22.46
C ASP A 149 20.76 2.49 21.01
N TYR A 150 21.59 1.46 20.73
CA TYR A 150 21.83 0.95 19.38
C TYR A 150 21.57 -0.55 19.24
N THR A 151 20.89 -1.15 20.22
CA THR A 151 20.51 -2.57 20.19
C THR A 151 19.01 -2.69 20.43
N PHE A 152 18.27 -3.04 19.38
CA PHE A 152 16.82 -3.25 19.41
C PHE A 152 16.51 -4.74 19.36
N VAL A 153 15.75 -5.24 20.34
CA VAL A 153 15.43 -6.66 20.48
C VAL A 153 13.93 -6.87 20.38
N VAL A 154 13.54 -7.88 19.61
CA VAL A 154 12.15 -8.31 19.41
C VAL A 154 11.98 -9.74 19.91
N HIS A 155 11.02 -9.96 20.80
CA HIS A 155 10.65 -11.26 21.33
C HIS A 155 9.34 -11.71 20.71
N ALA A 156 9.37 -12.84 20.00
CA ALA A 156 8.20 -13.47 19.41
C ALA A 156 7.74 -14.68 20.21
N THR A 157 6.44 -14.93 20.25
CA THR A 157 5.82 -16.09 20.91
C THR A 157 6.04 -17.39 20.13
N ASN A 158 6.09 -17.29 18.80
CA ASN A 158 6.30 -18.42 17.89
C ASN A 158 7.49 -18.14 16.95
N PRO A 159 8.07 -19.17 16.32
CA PRO A 159 9.13 -18.98 15.33
C PRO A 159 8.69 -18.09 14.16
N VAL A 160 9.49 -17.08 13.82
CA VAL A 160 9.23 -16.15 12.70
C VAL A 160 10.48 -16.03 11.83
N PRO A 161 10.79 -17.03 10.98
CA PRO A 161 11.99 -16.99 10.14
C PRO A 161 11.97 -15.86 9.10
N TYR A 162 10.82 -15.32 8.77
CA TYR A 162 10.58 -14.21 7.83
C TYR A 162 10.51 -12.83 8.52
N ALA A 163 10.89 -12.72 9.79
CA ALA A 163 10.76 -11.48 10.56
C ALA A 163 11.39 -10.27 9.90
N VAL A 164 12.57 -10.42 9.30
CA VAL A 164 13.31 -9.31 8.69
C VAL A 164 12.52 -8.70 7.52
N SER A 165 11.92 -9.52 6.68
CA SER A 165 11.07 -9.04 5.56
C SER A 165 9.90 -8.20 6.07
N LEU A 166 9.27 -8.61 7.17
CA LEU A 166 8.17 -7.87 7.79
C LEU A 166 8.59 -6.48 8.26
N THR A 167 9.85 -6.27 8.65
CA THR A 167 10.31 -4.98 9.18
C THR A 167 10.43 -3.88 8.11
N THR A 168 10.30 -4.21 6.82
CA THR A 168 10.28 -3.22 5.74
C THR A 168 8.97 -2.44 5.65
N HIS A 169 7.91 -2.92 6.29
CA HIS A 169 6.59 -2.31 6.20
C HIS A 169 6.52 -0.93 6.87
N GLN A 170 5.76 -0.01 6.24
CA GLN A 170 5.62 1.37 6.71
C GLN A 170 5.18 1.50 8.17
N SER A 171 4.32 0.58 8.66
CA SER A 171 3.83 0.63 10.04
C SER A 171 4.91 0.42 11.10
N LEU A 172 6.05 -0.17 10.71
CA LEU A 172 7.18 -0.48 11.60
C LEU A 172 8.32 0.54 11.50
N LEU A 173 8.14 1.63 10.76
CA LEU A 173 9.08 2.75 10.72
C LEU A 173 9.25 3.37 12.11
N PRO A 174 10.46 3.84 12.44
CA PRO A 174 10.68 4.53 13.71
C PRO A 174 10.00 5.90 13.71
N LEU A 175 9.67 6.41 14.87
CA LEU A 175 9.15 7.76 15.07
C LEU A 175 10.06 8.54 16.01
N PRO A 176 10.23 9.87 15.79
CA PRO A 176 11.04 10.70 16.66
C PRO A 176 10.33 10.90 18.00
N GLN A 177 10.62 10.03 18.96
CA GLN A 177 9.90 9.95 20.25
C GLN A 177 9.74 11.31 20.92
N LYS A 178 10.82 12.06 21.09
CA LYS A 178 10.79 13.37 21.75
C LYS A 178 9.86 14.38 21.06
N VAL A 179 9.81 14.36 19.74
CA VAL A 179 8.98 15.26 18.94
C VAL A 179 7.52 14.85 19.04
N VAL A 180 7.22 13.56 18.90
CA VAL A 180 5.85 13.04 18.97
C VAL A 180 5.26 13.21 20.37
N GLU A 181 6.01 12.94 21.41
CA GLU A 181 5.57 13.13 22.79
C GLU A 181 5.30 14.63 23.12
N LYS A 182 6.10 15.53 22.55
CA LYS A 182 5.94 16.97 22.75
C LYS A 182 4.75 17.55 21.99
N LEU A 183 4.52 17.12 20.75
CA LEU A 183 3.59 17.76 19.82
C LEU A 183 2.29 16.96 19.60
N GLY A 184 2.22 15.72 20.04
CA GLY A 184 1.08 14.84 19.77
C GLY A 184 0.82 14.74 18.25
N ASP A 185 -0.44 14.74 17.83
CA ASP A 185 -0.83 14.62 16.42
C ASP A 185 -0.32 15.77 15.52
N ALA A 186 0.09 16.89 16.12
CA ALA A 186 0.66 18.01 15.37
C ALA A 186 2.09 17.75 14.86
N TRP A 187 2.72 16.64 15.23
CA TRP A 187 4.06 16.31 14.77
C TRP A 187 4.16 16.15 13.25
N VAL A 188 3.06 15.77 12.58
CA VAL A 188 3.01 15.56 11.12
C VAL A 188 2.87 16.86 10.32
N LYS A 189 2.63 18.00 10.96
CA LYS A 189 2.56 19.28 10.27
C LYS A 189 3.92 19.59 9.64
N LYS A 190 3.91 20.19 8.46
CA LYS A 190 5.13 20.50 7.69
C LYS A 190 6.22 21.15 8.55
N GLU A 191 5.86 22.17 9.34
CA GLU A 191 6.78 22.91 10.19
C GLU A 191 7.36 22.11 11.35
N ASN A 192 6.74 20.99 11.71
CA ASN A 192 7.09 20.13 12.84
C ASN A 192 7.73 18.81 12.43
N TYR A 193 7.58 18.42 11.15
CA TYR A 193 7.92 17.07 10.70
C TYR A 193 9.43 16.80 10.83
N VAL A 194 9.76 15.80 11.61
CA VAL A 194 11.13 15.31 11.79
C VAL A 194 11.18 13.87 11.30
N GLY A 195 12.03 13.61 10.32
CA GLY A 195 12.23 12.30 9.74
C GLY A 195 13.69 11.89 9.70
N ASN A 196 13.93 10.62 9.38
CA ASN A 196 15.26 10.03 9.25
C ASN A 196 15.51 9.46 7.85
N GLY A 197 14.66 9.78 6.89
CA GLY A 197 14.78 9.36 5.50
C GLY A 197 15.71 10.24 4.67
N ALA A 198 15.85 9.90 3.39
CA ALA A 198 16.70 10.62 2.45
C ALA A 198 16.20 12.04 2.18
N TYR A 199 14.92 12.31 2.39
CA TYR A 199 14.27 13.59 2.11
C TYR A 199 13.53 14.14 3.32
N LYS A 200 13.36 15.48 3.30
CA LYS A 200 12.52 16.23 4.25
C LYS A 200 11.30 16.78 3.52
N LEU A 201 10.22 16.99 4.27
CA LEU A 201 9.01 17.64 3.78
C LEU A 201 9.28 19.16 3.62
N ALA A 202 9.31 19.64 2.37
CA ALA A 202 9.56 21.03 2.06
C ALA A 202 8.28 21.85 1.93
N ASN A 203 7.24 21.31 1.30
CA ASN A 203 5.95 21.96 1.12
C ASN A 203 4.83 20.95 0.91
N HIS A 204 3.60 21.37 1.22
CA HIS A 204 2.41 20.58 0.96
C HIS A 204 1.24 21.50 0.62
N ILE A 205 0.67 21.29 -0.56
CA ILE A 205 -0.59 21.92 -0.98
C ILE A 205 -1.60 20.80 -1.18
N ILE A 206 -2.61 20.77 -0.33
CA ILE A 206 -3.63 19.70 -0.28
C ILE A 206 -4.28 19.52 -1.65
N ASN A 207 -4.42 18.26 -2.09
CA ASN A 207 -4.96 17.85 -3.39
C ASN A 207 -4.18 18.37 -4.62
N GLU A 208 -3.01 18.92 -4.43
CA GLU A 208 -2.15 19.40 -5.53
C GLU A 208 -0.80 18.73 -5.52
N LYS A 209 0.03 18.99 -4.52
CA LYS A 209 1.40 18.49 -4.49
C LYS A 209 2.02 18.41 -3.10
N ILE A 210 3.00 17.52 -3.00
CA ILE A 210 3.93 17.42 -1.89
C ILE A 210 5.32 17.66 -2.45
N GLU A 211 6.09 18.55 -1.84
CA GLU A 211 7.46 18.88 -2.25
C GLU A 211 8.45 18.39 -1.21
N PHE A 212 9.48 17.72 -1.68
CA PHE A 212 10.56 17.16 -0.88
C PHE A 212 11.87 17.85 -1.19
N GLU A 213 12.70 18.03 -0.18
CA GLU A 213 14.09 18.44 -0.31
C GLU A 213 15.02 17.40 0.31
N ARG A 214 16.22 17.28 -0.20
CA ARG A 214 17.25 16.36 0.31
C ARG A 214 17.52 16.61 1.79
N ASN A 215 17.66 15.54 2.57
CA ASN A 215 18.02 15.59 3.97
C ASN A 215 19.53 15.36 4.15
N PRO A 216 20.33 16.41 4.37
CA PRO A 216 21.78 16.27 4.47
C PRO A 216 22.25 15.51 5.72
N LEU A 217 21.34 15.26 6.68
CA LEU A 217 21.62 14.48 7.89
C LEU A 217 21.29 12.99 7.73
N TYR A 218 20.74 12.60 6.57
CA TYR A 218 20.52 11.18 6.27
C TYR A 218 21.87 10.44 6.24
N TRP A 219 21.96 9.30 6.90
CA TRP A 219 23.24 8.59 7.02
C TRP A 219 23.85 8.21 5.67
N ASN A 220 23.02 7.95 4.65
CA ASN A 220 23.46 7.62 3.30
C ASN A 220 23.26 8.76 2.30
N ASP A 221 23.33 10.00 2.77
CA ASP A 221 23.16 11.19 1.91
C ASP A 221 24.12 11.23 0.74
N LYS A 222 25.34 10.72 0.91
CA LYS A 222 26.35 10.65 -0.16
C LYS A 222 25.92 9.83 -1.40
N GLU A 223 24.98 8.91 -1.25
CA GLU A 223 24.39 8.12 -2.34
C GLU A 223 23.05 8.69 -2.84
N THR A 224 22.56 9.76 -2.24
CA THR A 224 21.33 10.44 -2.65
C THR A 224 21.65 11.44 -3.75
N VAL A 225 21.23 11.15 -4.97
CA VAL A 225 21.55 11.94 -6.17
C VAL A 225 20.57 13.09 -6.37
N ILE A 226 19.27 12.81 -6.27
CA ILE A 226 18.21 13.79 -6.54
C ILE A 226 18.09 14.74 -5.36
N ASN A 227 18.15 16.05 -5.63
CA ASN A 227 18.14 17.09 -4.58
C ASN A 227 16.73 17.44 -4.09
N SER A 228 15.73 17.31 -4.96
CA SER A 228 14.34 17.62 -4.64
C SER A 228 13.38 16.79 -5.49
N ALA A 229 12.17 16.60 -4.97
CA ALA A 229 11.12 15.90 -5.68
C ALA A 229 9.76 16.56 -5.45
N THR A 230 8.87 16.41 -6.41
CA THR A 230 7.48 16.82 -6.30
C THR A 230 6.59 15.60 -6.57
N PHE A 231 5.69 15.30 -5.64
CA PHE A 231 4.65 14.29 -5.82
C PHE A 231 3.32 14.99 -6.07
N LEU A 232 2.71 14.72 -7.22
CA LEU A 232 1.43 15.30 -7.63
C LEU A 232 0.26 14.39 -7.20
N ALA A 233 -0.90 14.97 -6.97
CA ALA A 233 -2.12 14.26 -6.60
C ALA A 233 -3.10 14.21 -7.78
N ILE A 234 -2.70 13.62 -8.91
CA ILE A 234 -3.52 13.50 -10.11
C ILE A 234 -4.23 12.14 -10.10
N GLU A 235 -5.56 12.15 -9.91
CA GLU A 235 -6.36 10.92 -9.84
C GLU A 235 -6.77 10.38 -11.22
N ASN A 236 -6.85 11.25 -12.24
CA ASN A 236 -7.27 10.87 -13.58
C ASN A 236 -6.09 10.37 -14.43
N PRO A 237 -6.08 9.09 -14.88
CA PRO A 237 -4.98 8.55 -15.69
C PRO A 237 -4.75 9.27 -17.03
N SER A 238 -5.79 9.78 -17.67
CA SER A 238 -5.65 10.51 -18.94
C SER A 238 -5.01 11.87 -18.74
N THR A 239 -5.32 12.57 -17.65
CA THR A 239 -4.66 13.82 -17.26
C THR A 239 -3.20 13.59 -16.92
N ASP A 240 -2.90 12.51 -16.22
CA ASP A 240 -1.56 12.09 -15.86
C ASP A 240 -0.67 11.91 -17.11
N VAL A 241 -1.13 11.12 -18.09
CA VAL A 241 -0.44 10.91 -19.36
C VAL A 241 -0.30 12.21 -20.16
N ALA A 242 -1.34 13.05 -20.20
CA ALA A 242 -1.28 14.34 -20.90
C ALA A 242 -0.19 15.25 -20.31
N ARG A 243 -0.06 15.28 -18.99
CA ARG A 243 0.97 16.07 -18.31
C ARG A 243 2.38 15.48 -18.51
N TYR A 244 2.53 14.16 -18.55
CA TYR A 244 3.78 13.52 -18.93
C TYR A 244 4.19 13.95 -20.34
N ARG A 245 3.29 13.87 -21.31
CA ARG A 245 3.56 14.29 -22.70
C ARG A 245 3.90 15.78 -22.83
N ALA A 246 3.34 16.61 -21.97
CA ALA A 246 3.65 18.05 -21.93
C ALA A 246 5.02 18.36 -21.31
N GLY A 247 5.67 17.37 -20.68
CA GLY A 247 6.94 17.56 -19.97
C GLY A 247 6.77 18.10 -18.53
N ASP A 248 5.56 18.06 -17.99
CA ASP A 248 5.25 18.57 -16.64
C ASP A 248 5.61 17.58 -15.54
N LEU A 249 5.81 16.32 -15.87
CA LEU A 249 6.21 15.28 -14.92
C LEU A 249 7.10 14.22 -15.58
N ASP A 250 7.89 13.54 -14.78
CA ASP A 250 8.90 12.58 -15.20
C ASP A 250 8.40 11.14 -15.14
N MET A 251 7.44 10.87 -14.28
CA MET A 251 6.85 9.54 -14.11
C MET A 251 5.36 9.63 -13.78
N THR A 252 4.53 8.95 -14.59
CA THR A 252 3.11 8.78 -14.30
C THR A 252 2.89 7.87 -13.11
N ASN A 253 1.67 7.87 -12.58
CA ASN A 253 1.22 6.80 -11.70
C ASN A 253 1.10 5.49 -12.49
N TYR A 254 1.01 4.35 -11.79
CA TYR A 254 0.98 3.01 -12.40
C TYR A 254 -0.27 2.70 -13.22
N ALA A 255 -1.32 3.51 -13.15
CA ALA A 255 -2.60 3.26 -13.83
C ALA A 255 -2.69 4.03 -15.16
N LEU A 256 -2.20 3.45 -16.25
CA LEU A 256 -2.35 4.05 -17.58
C LEU A 256 -3.77 3.88 -18.13
N PRO A 257 -4.28 4.82 -18.97
CA PRO A 257 -5.56 4.67 -19.61
C PRO A 257 -5.57 3.47 -20.56
N PRO A 258 -6.50 2.50 -20.40
CA PRO A 258 -6.54 1.31 -21.25
C PRO A 258 -6.66 1.62 -22.75
N GLU A 259 -7.47 2.60 -23.12
CA GLU A 259 -7.68 3.01 -24.51
C GLU A 259 -6.46 3.65 -25.18
N GLN A 260 -5.51 4.14 -24.39
CA GLN A 260 -4.28 4.77 -24.88
C GLN A 260 -3.06 3.83 -24.81
N PHE A 261 -3.14 2.72 -24.08
CA PHE A 261 -1.99 1.90 -23.73
C PHE A 261 -1.21 1.41 -24.97
N ALA A 262 -1.88 0.77 -25.92
CA ALA A 262 -1.24 0.28 -27.13
C ALA A 262 -0.63 1.40 -28.00
N LYS A 263 -1.28 2.57 -28.01
CA LYS A 263 -0.75 3.76 -28.72
C LYS A 263 0.48 4.30 -28.02
N LEU A 264 0.46 4.40 -26.69
CA LEU A 264 1.60 4.88 -25.90
C LEU A 264 2.83 3.99 -26.08
N GLN A 265 2.66 2.66 -26.12
CA GLN A 265 3.77 1.74 -26.39
C GLN A 265 4.45 1.98 -27.75
N LYS A 266 3.67 2.38 -28.77
CA LYS A 266 4.18 2.67 -30.10
C LYS A 266 4.82 4.05 -30.21
N GLU A 267 4.22 5.06 -29.60
CA GLU A 267 4.65 6.45 -29.69
C GLU A 267 5.82 6.79 -28.74
N LEU A 268 5.91 6.08 -27.62
CA LEU A 268 6.91 6.28 -26.58
C LEU A 268 7.71 4.98 -26.32
N PRO A 269 8.44 4.48 -27.33
CA PRO A 269 9.18 3.22 -27.18
C PRO A 269 10.29 3.37 -26.12
N GLY A 270 10.31 2.42 -25.18
CA GLY A 270 11.25 2.44 -24.07
C GLY A 270 10.85 3.32 -22.88
N GLU A 271 9.67 3.97 -22.92
CA GLU A 271 9.16 4.79 -21.84
C GLU A 271 7.92 4.17 -21.15
N VAL A 272 7.30 3.15 -21.76
CA VAL A 272 6.17 2.41 -21.18
C VAL A 272 6.66 1.08 -20.65
N PHE A 273 6.58 0.92 -19.32
CA PHE A 273 7.03 -0.27 -18.62
C PHE A 273 5.84 -1.05 -18.06
N THR A 274 5.93 -2.36 -18.14
CA THR A 274 4.94 -3.27 -17.51
C THR A 274 5.70 -4.25 -16.63
N THR A 275 5.37 -4.26 -15.34
CA THR A 275 5.95 -5.18 -14.37
C THR A 275 4.86 -5.95 -13.63
N ARG A 276 5.18 -7.16 -13.21
CA ARG A 276 4.32 -7.94 -12.32
C ARG A 276 4.46 -7.42 -10.90
N THR A 277 3.35 -7.32 -10.19
CA THR A 277 3.32 -6.97 -8.78
C THR A 277 2.62 -8.06 -7.97
N LEU A 278 2.99 -8.22 -6.72
CA LEU A 278 2.31 -9.11 -5.78
C LEU A 278 1.04 -8.43 -5.25
N ALA A 279 0.08 -8.20 -6.15
CA ALA A 279 -1.13 -7.48 -5.84
C ALA A 279 -2.38 -8.17 -6.41
N THR A 280 -3.49 -8.06 -5.70
CA THR A 280 -4.79 -8.57 -6.13
C THR A 280 -5.83 -7.46 -6.12
N TYR A 281 -6.53 -7.31 -7.23
CA TYR A 281 -7.68 -6.41 -7.37
C TYR A 281 -8.97 -7.19 -7.15
N SER A 282 -9.87 -6.68 -6.33
CA SER A 282 -11.13 -7.35 -6.00
C SER A 282 -12.25 -6.38 -5.64
N TYR A 283 -13.45 -6.90 -5.50
CA TYR A 283 -14.54 -6.25 -4.79
C TYR A 283 -14.74 -6.92 -3.44
N GLU A 284 -14.66 -6.15 -2.37
CA GLU A 284 -15.04 -6.58 -1.03
C GLU A 284 -16.54 -6.50 -0.88
N LEU A 285 -17.16 -7.61 -0.49
CA LEU A 285 -18.58 -7.68 -0.22
C LEU A 285 -18.82 -7.56 1.29
N ASN A 286 -19.66 -6.63 1.72
CA ASN A 286 -19.94 -6.42 3.15
C ASN A 286 -20.82 -7.54 3.69
N ASN A 287 -20.20 -8.62 4.15
CA ASN A 287 -20.90 -9.80 4.65
C ASN A 287 -21.52 -9.64 6.05
N LYS A 288 -21.40 -8.47 6.66
CA LYS A 288 -22.05 -8.16 7.95
C LYS A 288 -23.47 -7.65 7.78
N LYS A 289 -23.91 -7.41 6.57
CA LYS A 289 -25.28 -6.95 6.27
C LYS A 289 -25.84 -7.62 5.02
N ALA A 290 -27.18 -7.66 4.94
CA ALA A 290 -27.87 -8.07 3.72
C ALA A 290 -27.50 -7.15 2.54
N PRO A 291 -27.41 -7.67 1.30
CA PRO A 291 -27.68 -9.05 0.90
C PRO A 291 -26.46 -9.98 1.02
N PHE A 292 -25.29 -9.48 1.41
CA PHE A 292 -24.02 -10.20 1.35
C PHE A 292 -23.71 -11.05 2.59
N ASP A 293 -24.57 -11.04 3.61
CA ASP A 293 -24.60 -12.04 4.68
C ASP A 293 -24.97 -13.43 4.16
N ASN A 294 -25.66 -13.51 3.01
CA ASN A 294 -25.98 -14.77 2.33
C ASN A 294 -24.83 -15.25 1.45
N VAL A 295 -24.26 -16.41 1.78
CA VAL A 295 -23.14 -17.01 1.02
C VAL A 295 -23.51 -17.33 -0.43
N ASN A 296 -24.76 -17.72 -0.70
CA ASN A 296 -25.23 -18.05 -2.05
C ASN A 296 -25.26 -16.82 -2.94
N VAL A 297 -25.58 -15.65 -2.40
CA VAL A 297 -25.51 -14.37 -3.11
C VAL A 297 -24.08 -14.07 -3.50
N ARG A 298 -23.13 -14.21 -2.56
CA ARG A 298 -21.71 -13.99 -2.85
C ARG A 298 -21.16 -14.99 -3.89
N LYS A 299 -21.59 -16.25 -3.83
CA LYS A 299 -21.23 -17.25 -4.86
C LYS A 299 -21.77 -16.89 -6.22
N ALA A 300 -23.02 -16.44 -6.31
CA ALA A 300 -23.64 -16.04 -7.57
C ALA A 300 -22.88 -14.90 -8.27
N LEU A 301 -22.40 -13.91 -7.52
CA LEU A 301 -21.56 -12.83 -8.06
C LEU A 301 -20.23 -13.36 -8.59
N ASN A 302 -19.59 -14.29 -7.88
CA ASN A 302 -18.34 -14.90 -8.32
C ASN A 302 -18.50 -15.76 -9.59
N LEU A 303 -19.58 -16.51 -9.69
CA LEU A 303 -19.88 -17.38 -10.82
C LEU A 303 -20.17 -16.58 -12.10
N SER A 304 -20.94 -15.49 -11.99
CA SER A 304 -21.45 -14.73 -13.13
C SER A 304 -20.53 -13.61 -13.63
N LEU A 305 -19.33 -13.49 -13.06
CA LEU A 305 -18.31 -12.52 -13.48
C LEU A 305 -17.26 -13.19 -14.37
N ASP A 306 -17.17 -12.73 -15.62
CA ASP A 306 -16.10 -13.14 -16.55
C ASP A 306 -14.88 -12.24 -16.36
N ARG A 307 -13.88 -12.77 -15.65
CA ARG A 307 -12.66 -12.02 -15.36
C ARG A 307 -11.79 -11.78 -16.58
N ASN A 308 -11.85 -12.67 -17.57
CA ASN A 308 -11.06 -12.53 -18.80
C ASN A 308 -11.56 -11.32 -19.61
N VAL A 309 -12.86 -11.02 -19.60
CA VAL A 309 -13.38 -9.80 -20.25
C VAL A 309 -12.76 -8.56 -19.59
N ILE A 310 -12.66 -8.54 -18.28
CA ILE A 310 -12.05 -7.39 -17.55
C ILE A 310 -10.57 -7.27 -17.89
N THR A 311 -9.80 -8.35 -17.77
CA THR A 311 -8.35 -8.30 -17.96
C THR A 311 -7.95 -8.07 -19.41
N ASP A 312 -8.62 -8.72 -20.35
CA ASP A 312 -8.18 -8.75 -21.75
C ASP A 312 -8.86 -7.71 -22.62
N LYS A 313 -10.12 -7.34 -22.31
CA LYS A 313 -10.92 -6.43 -23.14
C LYS A 313 -11.09 -5.04 -22.55
N VAL A 314 -11.28 -4.95 -21.22
CA VAL A 314 -11.46 -3.66 -20.55
C VAL A 314 -10.12 -3.01 -20.26
N LEU A 315 -9.17 -3.74 -19.70
CA LEU A 315 -7.86 -3.23 -19.29
C LEU A 315 -6.78 -3.45 -20.35
N GLY A 316 -6.55 -4.69 -20.78
CA GLY A 316 -5.63 -5.02 -21.88
C GLY A 316 -4.15 -4.66 -21.62
N GLN A 317 -3.71 -4.62 -20.38
CA GLN A 317 -2.37 -4.21 -19.98
C GLN A 317 -1.54 -5.33 -19.34
N GLY A 318 -1.96 -6.58 -19.50
CA GLY A 318 -1.25 -7.76 -19.01
C GLY A 318 -1.68 -8.24 -17.62
N GLN A 319 -2.77 -7.72 -17.08
CA GLN A 319 -3.35 -8.24 -15.83
C GLN A 319 -3.77 -9.70 -16.01
N THR A 320 -3.62 -10.49 -14.96
CA THR A 320 -3.98 -11.91 -14.94
C THR A 320 -5.30 -12.12 -14.22
N PRO A 321 -6.29 -12.80 -14.83
CA PRO A 321 -7.52 -13.16 -14.14
C PRO A 321 -7.23 -14.19 -13.05
N THR A 322 -7.84 -14.03 -11.87
CA THR A 322 -7.70 -14.95 -10.75
C THR A 322 -9.01 -15.16 -10.01
N TYR A 323 -9.13 -16.31 -9.35
CA TYR A 323 -10.28 -16.69 -8.52
C TYR A 323 -9.88 -16.90 -7.06
N VAL A 324 -8.63 -16.55 -6.73
CA VAL A 324 -8.07 -16.63 -5.38
C VAL A 324 -7.48 -15.29 -4.99
N PHE A 325 -7.36 -15.05 -3.69
CA PHE A 325 -6.86 -13.77 -3.18
C PHE A 325 -5.33 -13.65 -3.32
N THR A 326 -4.59 -14.70 -3.00
CA THR A 326 -3.13 -14.69 -3.04
C THR A 326 -2.62 -14.70 -4.47
N PRO A 327 -1.76 -13.75 -4.89
CA PRO A 327 -1.16 -13.75 -6.22
C PRO A 327 -0.33 -15.02 -6.47
N THR A 328 -0.47 -15.61 -7.66
CA THR A 328 0.26 -16.83 -8.02
C THR A 328 1.73 -16.60 -8.36
N TYR A 329 2.19 -15.37 -8.30
CA TYR A 329 3.60 -14.98 -8.53
C TYR A 329 4.46 -14.98 -7.27
N ILE A 330 3.85 -15.20 -6.11
CA ILE A 330 4.57 -15.35 -4.83
C ILE A 330 5.41 -16.62 -4.86
N GLU A 331 6.44 -16.70 -4.03
CA GLU A 331 7.21 -17.93 -3.84
C GLU A 331 6.27 -19.10 -3.53
N GLU A 332 6.49 -20.24 -4.14
CA GLU A 332 5.58 -21.41 -4.09
C GLU A 332 4.15 -21.18 -4.61
N GLY A 333 3.87 -20.05 -5.26
CA GLY A 333 2.55 -19.72 -5.81
C GLY A 333 1.99 -20.76 -6.79
N HIS A 334 2.84 -21.62 -7.36
CA HIS A 334 2.43 -22.75 -8.19
C HIS A 334 1.60 -23.80 -7.42
N LEU A 335 1.67 -23.81 -6.09
CA LEU A 335 0.86 -24.67 -5.22
C LEU A 335 -0.56 -24.15 -5.02
N ILE A 336 -0.82 -22.88 -5.37
CA ILE A 336 -2.14 -22.26 -5.23
C ILE A 336 -3.10 -22.83 -6.26
N GLN A 337 -4.16 -23.46 -5.78
CA GLN A 337 -5.17 -24.05 -6.65
C GLN A 337 -6.35 -23.06 -6.85
N GLN A 338 -6.72 -22.87 -8.12
CA GLN A 338 -7.95 -22.15 -8.45
C GLN A 338 -9.18 -23.03 -8.14
N PRO A 339 -10.30 -22.44 -7.69
CA PRO A 339 -11.52 -23.21 -7.42
C PRO A 339 -12.04 -23.92 -8.69
N ALA A 340 -12.70 -25.06 -8.51
CA ALA A 340 -13.16 -25.92 -9.62
C ALA A 340 -13.99 -25.16 -10.66
N TYR A 341 -14.89 -24.28 -10.23
CA TYR A 341 -15.76 -23.51 -11.13
C TYR A 341 -14.99 -22.57 -12.07
N SER A 342 -13.75 -22.24 -11.77
CA SER A 342 -12.92 -21.41 -12.66
C SER A 342 -12.71 -22.03 -14.05
N LYS A 343 -12.84 -23.34 -14.14
CA LYS A 343 -12.66 -24.13 -15.37
C LYS A 343 -13.97 -24.41 -16.09
N GLU A 344 -15.10 -24.08 -15.48
CA GLU A 344 -16.41 -24.30 -16.06
C GLU A 344 -16.74 -23.24 -17.11
N PRO A 345 -17.46 -23.59 -18.19
CA PRO A 345 -17.94 -22.62 -19.15
C PRO A 345 -18.83 -21.55 -18.52
N MET A 346 -18.74 -20.32 -18.97
CA MET A 346 -19.55 -19.21 -18.45
C MET A 346 -21.05 -19.49 -18.49
N ALA A 347 -21.54 -20.17 -19.54
CA ALA A 347 -22.97 -20.53 -19.65
C ALA A 347 -23.44 -21.36 -18.44
N GLN A 348 -22.67 -22.38 -18.06
CA GLN A 348 -22.97 -23.24 -16.90
C GLN A 348 -22.88 -22.45 -15.58
N ARG A 349 -21.85 -21.62 -15.43
CA ARG A 349 -21.68 -20.76 -14.25
C ARG A 349 -22.82 -19.77 -14.11
N ASN A 350 -23.28 -19.18 -15.20
CA ASN A 350 -24.40 -18.24 -15.20
C ASN A 350 -25.74 -18.91 -14.81
N GLU A 351 -25.99 -20.12 -15.29
CA GLU A 351 -27.17 -20.90 -14.87
C GLU A 351 -27.17 -21.20 -13.38
N GLU A 352 -26.03 -21.62 -12.83
CA GLU A 352 -25.89 -21.85 -11.39
C GLU A 352 -26.06 -20.55 -10.60
N ALA A 353 -25.51 -19.44 -11.06
CA ALA A 353 -25.68 -18.13 -10.43
C ALA A 353 -27.15 -17.72 -10.37
N ILE A 354 -27.89 -17.88 -11.48
CA ILE A 354 -29.33 -17.60 -11.53
C ILE A 354 -30.08 -18.45 -10.53
N LYS A 355 -29.79 -19.74 -10.48
CA LYS A 355 -30.43 -20.67 -9.54
C LYS A 355 -30.21 -20.23 -8.09
N LEU A 356 -28.96 -19.90 -7.72
CA LEU A 356 -28.64 -19.43 -6.37
C LEU A 356 -29.35 -18.13 -6.00
N LEU A 357 -29.50 -17.20 -6.95
CA LEU A 357 -30.22 -15.95 -6.77
C LEU A 357 -31.72 -16.18 -6.61
N GLU A 358 -32.32 -17.06 -7.41
CA GLU A 358 -33.75 -17.42 -7.31
C GLU A 358 -34.05 -18.11 -5.97
N GLU A 359 -33.19 -19.02 -5.53
CA GLU A 359 -33.28 -19.66 -4.22
C GLU A 359 -33.19 -18.64 -3.05
N ALA A 360 -32.46 -17.52 -3.26
CA ALA A 360 -32.38 -16.41 -2.32
C ALA A 360 -33.57 -15.44 -2.41
N GLY A 361 -34.53 -15.66 -3.30
CA GLY A 361 -35.74 -14.87 -3.46
C GLY A 361 -35.67 -13.75 -4.48
N TYR A 362 -34.62 -13.68 -5.32
CA TYR A 362 -34.50 -12.69 -6.37
C TYR A 362 -35.11 -13.14 -7.68
N SER A 363 -35.59 -12.18 -8.46
CA SER A 363 -36.19 -12.39 -9.76
C SER A 363 -35.97 -11.15 -10.63
N LYS A 364 -36.37 -11.22 -11.91
CA LYS A 364 -36.32 -10.05 -12.79
C LYS A 364 -37.21 -8.91 -12.28
N ALA A 365 -38.35 -9.24 -11.64
CA ALA A 365 -39.27 -8.25 -11.06
C ALA A 365 -38.77 -7.73 -9.70
N ASN A 366 -37.92 -8.50 -9.00
CA ASN A 366 -37.32 -8.15 -7.72
C ASN A 366 -35.82 -8.48 -7.75
N PRO A 367 -35.00 -7.72 -8.50
CA PRO A 367 -33.59 -8.01 -8.66
C PRO A 367 -32.80 -7.73 -7.38
N LEU A 368 -31.66 -8.41 -7.25
CA LEU A 368 -30.62 -8.07 -6.29
C LEU A 368 -30.08 -6.68 -6.64
N LYS A 369 -30.23 -5.72 -5.72
CA LYS A 369 -29.73 -4.35 -5.87
C LYS A 369 -28.65 -4.06 -4.83
N PHE A 370 -27.55 -3.50 -5.29
CA PHE A 370 -26.47 -3.01 -4.40
C PHE A 370 -25.62 -1.95 -5.11
N SER A 371 -24.82 -1.22 -4.35
CA SER A 371 -23.88 -0.25 -4.88
C SER A 371 -22.45 -0.77 -4.81
N ILE A 372 -21.64 -0.45 -5.82
CA ILE A 372 -20.19 -0.57 -5.79
C ILE A 372 -19.61 0.80 -5.46
N LEU A 373 -18.88 0.88 -4.34
CA LEU A 373 -18.07 2.03 -3.99
C LEU A 373 -16.65 1.84 -4.52
N TYR A 374 -16.12 2.84 -5.23
CA TYR A 374 -14.73 2.86 -5.69
C TYR A 374 -14.10 4.23 -5.43
N ASN A 375 -12.78 4.26 -5.26
CA ASN A 375 -12.08 5.54 -5.20
C ASN A 375 -12.01 6.17 -6.59
N THR A 376 -12.16 7.49 -6.65
CA THR A 376 -12.21 8.26 -7.89
C THR A 376 -11.00 7.98 -8.78
N ASN A 377 -11.25 7.28 -9.88
CA ASN A 377 -10.27 6.94 -10.91
C ASN A 377 -11.03 6.37 -12.11
N GLU A 378 -10.74 6.85 -13.31
CA GLU A 378 -11.45 6.43 -14.53
C GLU A 378 -11.27 4.95 -14.84
N ASN A 379 -10.13 4.33 -14.52
CA ASN A 379 -9.93 2.90 -14.73
C ASN A 379 -10.81 2.07 -13.78
N HIS A 380 -10.93 2.47 -12.52
CA HIS A 380 -11.84 1.82 -11.58
C HIS A 380 -13.30 1.94 -12.00
N LYS A 381 -13.68 3.09 -12.56
CA LYS A 381 -15.00 3.30 -13.12
C LYS A 381 -15.28 2.34 -14.29
N LYS A 382 -14.33 2.18 -15.22
CA LYS A 382 -14.45 1.27 -16.37
C LYS A 382 -14.64 -0.19 -15.92
N VAL A 383 -13.85 -0.64 -14.94
CA VAL A 383 -13.99 -1.99 -14.37
C VAL A 383 -15.35 -2.17 -13.70
N ALA A 384 -15.81 -1.19 -12.93
CA ALA A 384 -17.10 -1.24 -12.25
C ALA A 384 -18.28 -1.27 -13.23
N ILE A 385 -18.23 -0.47 -14.31
CA ILE A 385 -19.22 -0.49 -15.38
C ILE A 385 -19.27 -1.88 -16.03
N ALA A 386 -18.11 -2.44 -16.36
CA ALA A 386 -18.02 -3.77 -16.99
C ALA A 386 -18.58 -4.86 -16.08
N ALA A 387 -18.22 -4.86 -14.80
CA ALA A 387 -18.73 -5.81 -13.82
C ALA A 387 -20.26 -5.71 -13.66
N ALA A 388 -20.78 -4.50 -13.49
CA ALA A 388 -22.21 -4.25 -13.36
C ALA A 388 -22.99 -4.74 -14.60
N SER A 389 -22.48 -4.45 -15.80
CA SER A 389 -23.09 -4.87 -17.08
C SER A 389 -23.07 -6.39 -17.24
N MET A 390 -21.95 -7.05 -16.89
CA MET A 390 -21.83 -8.51 -16.96
C MET A 390 -22.77 -9.21 -15.98
N TRP A 391 -22.83 -8.76 -14.74
CA TRP A 391 -23.76 -9.32 -13.77
C TRP A 391 -25.21 -9.22 -14.24
N LYS A 392 -25.61 -8.07 -14.75
CA LYS A 392 -26.96 -7.88 -15.29
C LYS A 392 -27.25 -8.81 -16.47
N ALA A 393 -26.36 -8.86 -17.47
CA ALA A 393 -26.54 -9.68 -18.66
C ALA A 393 -26.46 -11.18 -18.34
N ASN A 394 -25.44 -11.62 -17.59
CA ASN A 394 -25.19 -13.02 -17.29
C ASN A 394 -26.25 -13.65 -16.38
N THR A 395 -26.94 -12.84 -15.58
CA THR A 395 -28.04 -13.28 -14.71
C THR A 395 -29.43 -12.94 -15.24
N LYS A 396 -29.55 -12.55 -16.53
CA LYS A 396 -30.82 -12.21 -17.17
C LYS A 396 -31.62 -11.15 -16.42
N GLY A 397 -30.92 -10.17 -15.83
CA GLY A 397 -31.52 -9.05 -15.11
C GLY A 397 -31.80 -9.29 -13.64
N LEU A 398 -31.32 -10.40 -13.05
CA LEU A 398 -31.48 -10.67 -11.62
C LEU A 398 -30.55 -9.82 -10.74
N ILE A 399 -29.55 -9.18 -11.30
CA ILE A 399 -28.62 -8.28 -10.59
C ILE A 399 -28.69 -6.89 -11.22
N ASP A 400 -28.85 -5.87 -10.38
CA ASP A 400 -28.86 -4.46 -10.78
C ASP A 400 -27.94 -3.65 -9.85
N VAL A 401 -26.86 -3.11 -10.40
CA VAL A 401 -25.77 -2.49 -9.63
C VAL A 401 -25.73 -0.99 -9.89
N LYS A 402 -25.63 -0.20 -8.82
CA LYS A 402 -25.32 1.23 -8.86
C LYS A 402 -23.83 1.45 -8.63
N LEU A 403 -23.29 2.53 -9.19
CA LEU A 403 -21.90 2.91 -9.02
C LEU A 403 -21.81 4.20 -8.20
N GLU A 404 -20.93 4.20 -7.21
CA GLU A 404 -20.63 5.34 -6.35
C GLU A 404 -19.12 5.52 -6.24
N ASN A 405 -18.66 6.75 -6.29
CA ASN A 405 -17.24 7.04 -6.10
C ASN A 405 -17.02 8.10 -5.03
N GLN A 406 -15.87 8.01 -4.38
CA GLN A 406 -15.38 8.98 -3.41
C GLN A 406 -13.89 9.25 -3.71
N GLU A 407 -13.41 10.46 -3.39
CA GLU A 407 -11.98 10.70 -3.43
C GLU A 407 -11.26 9.79 -2.42
N TRP A 408 -9.96 9.56 -2.62
CA TRP A 408 -9.21 8.52 -1.92
C TRP A 408 -9.34 8.56 -0.40
N LYS A 409 -9.14 9.72 0.21
CA LYS A 409 -9.16 9.87 1.67
C LYS A 409 -10.53 9.52 2.27
N THR A 410 -11.60 10.01 1.68
CA THR A 410 -12.98 9.71 2.09
C THR A 410 -13.33 8.24 1.84
N TYR A 411 -12.90 7.70 0.71
CA TYR A 411 -13.11 6.30 0.34
C TYR A 411 -12.47 5.33 1.34
N ILE A 412 -11.23 5.55 1.74
CA ILE A 412 -10.53 4.71 2.70
C ILE A 412 -11.24 4.71 4.06
N ASP A 413 -11.69 5.87 4.52
CA ASP A 413 -12.45 5.99 5.77
C ASP A 413 -13.80 5.26 5.69
N SER A 414 -14.50 5.39 4.56
CA SER A 414 -15.77 4.69 4.33
C SER A 414 -15.58 3.16 4.28
N ARG A 415 -14.54 2.69 3.59
CA ARG A 415 -14.21 1.28 3.50
C ARG A 415 -13.86 0.69 4.87
N ARG A 416 -13.00 1.35 5.63
CA ARG A 416 -12.61 0.93 6.98
C ARG A 416 -13.80 0.87 7.93
N ALA A 417 -14.71 1.82 7.85
CA ALA A 417 -15.92 1.87 8.67
C ALA A 417 -17.04 0.93 8.18
N GLY A 418 -16.86 0.21 7.08
CA GLY A 418 -17.87 -0.69 6.52
C GLY A 418 -19.08 0.04 5.92
N ARG A 419 -18.94 1.31 5.53
CA ARG A 419 -20.00 2.09 4.89
C ARG A 419 -20.07 1.85 3.39
N TYR A 420 -20.34 0.61 3.00
CA TYR A 420 -20.49 0.19 1.61
C TYR A 420 -21.29 -1.12 1.53
N ASP A 421 -21.85 -1.42 0.38
CA ASP A 421 -22.39 -2.73 0.03
C ASP A 421 -21.28 -3.61 -0.55
N ALA A 422 -20.72 -3.19 -1.66
CA ALA A 422 -19.48 -3.71 -2.24
C ALA A 422 -18.49 -2.56 -2.42
N ALA A 423 -17.23 -2.80 -2.16
CA ALA A 423 -16.18 -1.79 -2.35
C ALA A 423 -15.08 -2.33 -3.25
N ARG A 424 -14.58 -1.47 -4.14
CA ARG A 424 -13.33 -1.76 -4.86
C ARG A 424 -12.22 -1.95 -3.83
N ALA A 425 -11.40 -2.95 -4.01
CA ALA A 425 -10.24 -3.17 -3.18
C ALA A 425 -9.02 -3.56 -4.02
N GLY A 426 -7.87 -3.19 -3.55
CA GLY A 426 -6.59 -3.68 -4.03
C GLY A 426 -5.73 -3.97 -2.82
N TRP A 427 -5.03 -5.09 -2.85
CA TRP A 427 -4.08 -5.43 -1.82
C TRP A 427 -2.73 -5.75 -2.45
N ASN A 428 -1.73 -4.97 -2.08
CA ASN A 428 -0.34 -5.32 -2.35
C ASN A 428 0.15 -6.19 -1.19
N ALA A 429 0.87 -7.26 -1.50
CA ALA A 429 1.46 -8.08 -0.45
C ALA A 429 2.42 -7.23 0.39
N ASP A 430 2.33 -7.37 1.70
CA ASP A 430 3.18 -6.63 2.64
C ASP A 430 4.59 -7.24 2.71
N TYR A 431 4.72 -8.50 2.30
CA TYR A 431 5.98 -9.25 2.16
C TYR A 431 5.79 -10.42 1.20
N ASN A 432 6.90 -11.04 0.78
CA ASN A 432 6.92 -12.23 -0.07
C ASN A 432 7.38 -13.45 0.71
#